data_09fa9d2728c8ac760e947fa5de3e31f0
#
_entry.id   09fa9d2728c8ac760e947fa5de3e31f0
#
_cell.length_a   1.000
_cell.length_b   1.000
_cell.length_c   1.000
_cell.angle_alpha   90.00
_cell.angle_beta   90.00
_cell.angle_gamma   90.00
#
_symmetry.space_group_name_H-M   'P 1'
#
loop_
_entity.id
_entity.type
_entity.pdbx_description
1 polymer ?
#
loop_
_entity_poly.entity_id
_entity_poly.type
_entity_poly.pdbx_seq_one_letter_code
_entity_poly.pdbx_strand_id
1 'polypeptide(L)'
;QQHQKDLERRYTEYGPHRADLRLKTGGDALRSDAADVLSRGQKKLLIMALKLSQIAMLHASNKETVVLLDDLTAELDVAAQQRLIERLSQLGSQVFMTTLDHASVLKHLHDLSIPFQLFHVVHGQVSLAAP
;
A
#
# COMPACT_ATOMS: atom_id res chain seq x y z
N GLN A 1 37.36 6.11 -5.34
CA GLN A 1 37.23 6.55 -6.76
C GLN A 1 35.77 6.87 -7.13
N GLN A 2 34.76 6.11 -6.65
CA GLN A 2 33.35 6.34 -6.97
C GLN A 2 32.77 7.57 -6.27
N HIS A 3 33.11 7.77 -5.00
CA HIS A 3 32.68 8.94 -4.21
C HIS A 3 33.14 10.29 -4.79
N GLN A 4 34.33 10.32 -5.40
CA GLN A 4 34.86 11.52 -6.06
C GLN A 4 34.07 11.86 -7.34
N LYS A 5 33.68 10.84 -8.12
CA LYS A 5 32.83 11.03 -9.31
C LYS A 5 31.43 11.51 -8.98
N ASP A 6 30.86 11.02 -7.87
CA ASP A 6 29.53 11.42 -7.39
C ASP A 6 29.54 12.89 -6.92
N LEU A 7 30.62 13.34 -6.29
CA LEU A 7 30.80 14.75 -5.89
C LEU A 7 30.93 15.70 -7.08
N GLU A 8 31.66 15.30 -8.11
CA GLU A 8 31.80 16.09 -9.35
C GLU A 8 30.47 16.21 -10.11
N ARG A 9 29.69 15.16 -10.13
CA ARG A 9 28.41 15.09 -10.85
C ARG A 9 27.21 15.62 -10.04
N ARG A 10 27.37 15.86 -8.74
CA ARG A 10 26.34 16.29 -7.79
C ARG A 10 25.16 15.33 -7.65
N TYR A 11 25.33 14.05 -8.01
CA TYR A 11 24.37 12.98 -7.77
C TYR A 11 25.06 11.63 -7.65
N THR A 12 24.45 10.70 -6.90
CA THR A 12 24.97 9.35 -6.70
C THR A 12 24.58 8.44 -7.86
N GLU A 13 25.55 7.91 -8.59
CA GLU A 13 25.33 7.06 -9.76
C GLU A 13 25.01 5.62 -9.35
N TYR A 14 25.56 5.16 -8.23
CA TYR A 14 25.38 3.81 -7.71
C TYR A 14 24.89 3.88 -6.25
N GLY A 15 23.86 3.08 -5.93
CA GLY A 15 23.36 3.02 -4.57
C GLY A 15 22.03 2.26 -4.46
N PRO A 16 21.54 2.01 -3.24
CA PRO A 16 20.28 1.28 -3.01
C PRO A 16 19.06 1.91 -3.71
N HIS A 17 19.09 3.22 -3.94
CA HIS A 17 18.03 3.96 -4.64
C HIS A 17 17.93 3.61 -6.14
N ARG A 18 18.93 2.93 -6.71
CA ARG A 18 18.92 2.41 -8.08
C ARG A 18 18.66 0.90 -8.15
N ALA A 19 18.53 0.26 -7.01
CA ALA A 19 18.12 -1.14 -6.97
C ALA A 19 16.71 -1.27 -7.54
N ASP A 20 16.50 -2.25 -8.39
CA ASP A 20 15.22 -2.56 -9.01
C ASP A 20 14.78 -3.98 -8.64
N LEU A 21 13.48 -4.15 -8.40
CA LEU A 21 12.87 -5.44 -8.11
C LEU A 21 12.12 -5.93 -9.35
N ARG A 22 12.67 -6.91 -10.05
CA ARG A 22 12.01 -7.54 -11.18
C ARG A 22 11.19 -8.72 -10.72
N LEU A 23 9.89 -8.62 -10.91
CA LEU A 23 8.95 -9.69 -10.63
C LEU A 23 8.60 -10.41 -11.92
N LYS A 24 8.68 -11.73 -11.88
CA LYS A 24 8.35 -12.58 -13.03
C LYS A 24 7.08 -13.37 -12.75
N THR A 25 6.22 -13.47 -13.75
CA THR A 25 5.02 -14.28 -13.73
C THR A 25 5.21 -15.52 -14.59
N GLY A 26 4.49 -16.60 -14.28
CA GLY A 26 4.53 -17.84 -15.04
C GLY A 26 5.41 -18.93 -14.41
N GLY A 27 5.25 -20.16 -14.88
CA GLY A 27 6.09 -21.31 -14.50
C GLY A 27 7.45 -21.26 -15.18
N ASP A 28 8.30 -22.26 -14.88
CA ASP A 28 9.72 -22.28 -15.27
C ASP A 28 9.98 -22.17 -16.78
N ALA A 29 9.00 -22.51 -17.64
CA ALA A 29 9.13 -22.47 -19.10
C ALA A 29 8.74 -21.13 -19.75
N LEU A 30 7.97 -20.27 -19.08
CA LEU A 30 7.42 -19.01 -19.64
C LEU A 30 7.47 -17.90 -18.59
N ARG A 31 8.68 -17.46 -18.24
CA ARG A 31 8.87 -16.34 -17.31
C ARG A 31 8.83 -15.03 -18.08
N SER A 32 7.73 -14.28 -17.93
CA SER A 32 7.60 -12.90 -18.43
C SER A 32 7.71 -11.91 -17.28
N ASP A 33 8.24 -10.72 -17.58
CA ASP A 33 8.27 -9.65 -16.57
C ASP A 33 6.84 -9.23 -16.24
N ALA A 34 6.51 -9.17 -14.96
CA ALA A 34 5.19 -8.76 -14.46
C ALA A 34 4.81 -7.35 -14.97
N ALA A 35 5.83 -6.49 -15.16
CA ALA A 35 5.66 -5.16 -15.72
C ALA A 35 5.08 -5.17 -17.15
N ASP A 36 5.34 -6.20 -17.93
CA ASP A 36 4.92 -6.26 -19.34
C ASP A 36 3.58 -6.96 -19.53
N VAL A 37 3.26 -7.96 -18.69
CA VAL A 37 2.08 -8.81 -18.88
C VAL A 37 0.89 -8.46 -18.00
N LEU A 38 1.10 -7.78 -16.87
CA LEU A 38 0.02 -7.42 -15.97
C LEU A 38 -0.69 -6.15 -16.41
N SER A 39 -2.02 -6.13 -16.31
CA SER A 39 -2.81 -4.92 -16.46
C SER A 39 -2.48 -3.89 -15.38
N ARG A 40 -2.88 -2.63 -15.57
CA ARG A 40 -2.66 -1.57 -14.57
C ARG A 40 -3.24 -1.92 -13.20
N GLY A 41 -4.46 -2.45 -13.17
CA GLY A 41 -5.11 -2.90 -11.93
C GLY A 41 -4.36 -4.04 -11.26
N GLN A 42 -3.92 -5.04 -12.02
CA GLN A 42 -3.13 -6.15 -11.50
C GLN A 42 -1.77 -5.69 -10.95
N LYS A 43 -1.11 -4.72 -11.59
CA LYS A 43 0.12 -4.11 -11.09
C LYS A 43 -0.10 -3.42 -9.74
N LYS A 44 -1.19 -2.67 -9.59
CA LYS A 44 -1.56 -2.04 -8.31
C LYS A 44 -1.77 -3.07 -7.22
N LEU A 45 -2.54 -4.14 -7.48
CA LEU A 45 -2.76 -5.22 -6.53
C LEU A 45 -1.44 -5.93 -6.15
N LEU A 46 -0.54 -6.13 -7.09
CA LEU A 46 0.77 -6.72 -6.83
C LEU A 46 1.61 -5.83 -5.90
N ILE A 47 1.66 -4.52 -6.15
CA ILE A 47 2.36 -3.56 -5.29
C ILE A 47 1.77 -3.58 -3.88
N MET A 48 0.44 -3.59 -3.75
CA MET A 48 -0.23 -3.69 -2.45
C MET A 48 0.11 -4.99 -1.72
N ALA A 49 0.10 -6.13 -2.41
CA ALA A 49 0.48 -7.41 -1.84
C ALA A 49 1.92 -7.42 -1.32
N LEU A 50 2.86 -6.80 -2.05
CA LEU A 50 4.25 -6.63 -1.60
C LEU A 50 4.34 -5.75 -0.36
N LYS A 51 3.59 -4.64 -0.30
CA LYS A 51 3.55 -3.76 0.87
C LYS A 51 2.96 -4.47 2.09
N LEU A 52 1.86 -5.21 1.93
CA LEU A 52 1.28 -6.03 3.01
C LEU A 52 2.27 -7.09 3.52
N SER A 53 2.99 -7.75 2.61
CA SER A 53 4.02 -8.72 2.98
C SER A 53 5.16 -8.07 3.76
N GLN A 54 5.57 -6.85 3.39
CA GLN A 54 6.58 -6.08 4.11
C GLN A 54 6.11 -5.72 5.53
N ILE A 55 4.85 -5.28 5.69
CA ILE A 55 4.25 -4.99 6.99
C ILE A 55 4.23 -6.26 7.85
N ALA A 56 3.77 -7.39 7.30
CA ALA A 56 3.75 -8.67 8.00
C ALA A 56 5.15 -9.09 8.49
N MET A 57 6.19 -8.89 7.69
CA MET A 57 7.58 -9.16 8.08
C MET A 57 8.05 -8.25 9.23
N LEU A 58 7.65 -6.97 9.23
CA LEU A 58 7.99 -6.04 10.30
C LEU A 58 7.32 -6.46 11.61
N HIS A 59 6.04 -6.84 11.56
CA HIS A 59 5.31 -7.38 12.72
C HIS A 59 5.95 -8.66 13.26
N ALA A 60 6.35 -9.60 12.39
CA ALA A 60 7.05 -10.81 12.79
C ALA A 60 8.40 -10.51 13.51
N SER A 61 8.95 -9.31 13.27
CA SER A 61 10.15 -8.81 13.93
C SER A 61 9.85 -7.92 15.16
N ASN A 62 8.63 -7.97 15.71
CA ASN A 62 8.15 -7.15 16.83
C ASN A 62 8.28 -5.63 16.59
N LYS A 63 8.08 -5.18 15.35
CA LYS A 63 8.06 -3.76 15.01
C LYS A 63 6.63 -3.32 14.81
N GLU A 64 6.21 -2.33 15.57
CA GLU A 64 4.93 -1.65 15.33
C GLU A 64 4.98 -0.84 14.05
N THR A 65 3.89 -0.84 13.31
CA THR A 65 3.77 -0.12 12.04
C THR A 65 2.49 0.69 12.01
N VAL A 66 2.57 1.85 11.38
CA VAL A 66 1.41 2.67 11.00
C VAL A 66 1.26 2.61 9.48
N VAL A 67 0.07 2.29 9.03
CA VAL A 67 -0.25 2.18 7.60
C VAL A 67 -1.04 3.40 7.17
N LEU A 68 -0.57 4.06 6.12
CA LEU A 68 -1.25 5.19 5.50
C LEU A 68 -1.77 4.75 4.12
N LEU A 69 -3.09 4.85 3.92
CA LEU A 69 -3.76 4.55 2.66
C LEU A 69 -4.41 5.81 2.13
N ASP A 70 -3.91 6.31 1.02
CA ASP A 70 -4.47 7.47 0.35
C ASP A 70 -5.42 7.04 -0.75
N ASP A 71 -6.61 7.62 -0.75
CA ASP A 71 -7.68 7.45 -1.74
C ASP A 71 -7.97 5.98 -2.13
N LEU A 72 -8.31 5.17 -1.13
CA LEU A 72 -8.57 3.73 -1.30
C LEU A 72 -9.60 3.46 -2.42
N THR A 73 -10.64 4.27 -2.52
CA THR A 73 -11.78 4.03 -3.42
C THR A 73 -11.49 4.36 -4.88
N ALA A 74 -10.57 5.28 -5.16
CA ALA A 74 -10.18 5.61 -6.54
C ALA A 74 -9.29 4.54 -7.19
N GLU A 75 -8.61 3.73 -6.38
CA GLU A 75 -7.56 2.85 -6.85
C GLU A 75 -7.98 1.39 -7.01
N LEU A 76 -9.03 0.94 -6.31
CA LEU A 76 -9.44 -0.45 -6.22
C LEU A 76 -10.93 -0.64 -6.47
N ASP A 77 -11.30 -1.77 -7.06
CA ASP A 77 -12.67 -2.23 -7.07
C ASP A 77 -13.14 -2.67 -5.66
N VAL A 78 -14.46 -2.76 -5.46
CA VAL A 78 -15.10 -3.06 -4.17
C VAL A 78 -14.57 -4.36 -3.56
N ALA A 79 -14.38 -5.40 -4.37
CA ALA A 79 -13.91 -6.69 -3.87
C ALA A 79 -12.42 -6.64 -3.44
N ALA A 80 -11.61 -5.85 -4.13
CA ALA A 80 -10.21 -5.64 -3.75
C ALA A 80 -10.11 -4.77 -2.49
N GLN A 81 -10.96 -3.75 -2.33
CA GLN A 81 -11.05 -2.93 -1.11
C GLN A 81 -11.37 -3.80 0.10
N GLN A 82 -12.40 -4.64 0.01
CA GLN A 82 -12.79 -5.53 1.10
C GLN A 82 -11.64 -6.46 1.51
N ARG A 83 -11.00 -7.12 0.54
CA ARG A 83 -9.84 -8.00 0.82
C ARG A 83 -8.68 -7.25 1.46
N LEU A 84 -8.40 -6.02 1.03
CA LEU A 84 -7.34 -5.20 1.60
C LEU A 84 -7.64 -4.83 3.05
N ILE A 85 -8.86 -4.34 3.34
CA ILE A 85 -9.31 -3.98 4.69
C ILE A 85 -9.24 -5.20 5.61
N GLU A 86 -9.73 -6.37 5.16
CA GLU A 86 -9.67 -7.62 5.91
C GLU A 86 -8.21 -8.00 6.24
N ARG A 87 -7.30 -7.92 5.27
CA ARG A 87 -5.89 -8.23 5.51
C ARG A 87 -5.22 -7.26 6.47
N LEU A 88 -5.52 -5.97 6.35
CA LEU A 88 -4.99 -4.95 7.26
C LEU A 88 -5.47 -5.15 8.70
N SER A 89 -6.74 -5.52 8.89
CA SER A 89 -7.27 -5.79 10.23
C SER A 89 -6.58 -6.98 10.93
N GLN A 90 -6.11 -7.95 10.15
CA GLN A 90 -5.37 -9.12 10.66
C GLN A 90 -3.93 -8.79 11.07
N LEU A 91 -3.38 -7.69 10.58
CA LEU A 91 -1.98 -7.32 10.86
C LEU A 91 -1.81 -6.59 12.20
N GLY A 92 -2.90 -6.13 12.84
CA GLY A 92 -2.82 -5.41 14.12
C GLY A 92 -2.16 -4.02 14.05
N SER A 93 -1.95 -3.48 12.86
CA SER A 93 -1.39 -2.15 12.65
C SER A 93 -2.45 -1.07 12.83
N GLN A 94 -2.04 0.12 13.29
CA GLN A 94 -2.87 1.30 13.16
C GLN A 94 -2.93 1.73 11.70
N VAL A 95 -4.16 1.92 11.18
CA VAL A 95 -4.39 2.30 9.78
C VAL A 95 -5.06 3.67 9.73
N PHE A 96 -4.49 4.59 8.96
CA PHE A 96 -5.15 5.83 8.54
C PHE A 96 -5.50 5.70 7.07
N MET A 97 -6.75 6.02 6.75
CA MET A 97 -7.29 5.84 5.41
C MET A 97 -8.02 7.11 4.97
N THR A 98 -7.75 7.58 3.76
CA THR A 98 -8.53 8.63 3.14
C THR A 98 -9.44 8.06 2.06
N THR A 99 -10.62 8.65 1.90
CA THR A 99 -11.57 8.26 0.85
C THR A 99 -12.53 9.40 0.55
N LEU A 100 -12.98 9.50 -0.69
CA LEU A 100 -14.09 10.37 -1.10
C LEU A 100 -15.44 9.66 -0.94
N ASP A 101 -15.47 8.34 -1.11
CA ASP A 101 -16.65 7.49 -0.88
C ASP A 101 -16.52 6.76 0.47
N HIS A 102 -16.92 7.46 1.54
CA HIS A 102 -16.90 6.87 2.87
C HIS A 102 -17.95 5.76 3.05
N ALA A 103 -19.07 5.79 2.35
CA ALA A 103 -20.16 4.82 2.54
C ALA A 103 -19.72 3.38 2.20
N SER A 104 -18.97 3.21 1.10
CA SER A 104 -18.42 1.91 0.71
C SER A 104 -17.43 1.37 1.76
N VAL A 105 -16.53 2.22 2.25
CA VAL A 105 -15.53 1.85 3.25
C VAL A 105 -16.18 1.50 4.59
N LEU A 106 -17.11 2.34 5.06
CA LEU A 106 -17.83 2.10 6.32
C LEU A 106 -18.59 0.78 6.31
N LYS A 107 -19.25 0.45 5.19
CA LYS A 107 -19.89 -0.85 5.04
C LYS A 107 -18.91 -2.00 5.28
N HIS A 108 -17.74 -1.98 4.68
CA HIS A 108 -16.73 -3.04 4.87
C HIS A 108 -16.23 -3.11 6.32
N LEU A 109 -16.03 -1.96 6.98
CA LEU A 109 -15.59 -1.92 8.38
C LEU A 109 -16.67 -2.49 9.31
N HIS A 110 -17.94 -2.17 9.08
CA HIS A 110 -19.06 -2.73 9.83
C HIS A 110 -19.24 -4.23 9.59
N ASP A 111 -19.21 -4.68 8.33
CA ASP A 111 -19.35 -6.10 7.98
C ASP A 111 -18.27 -6.97 8.64
N LEU A 112 -17.06 -6.42 8.81
CA LEU A 112 -15.93 -7.09 9.47
C LEU A 112 -15.83 -6.79 10.98
N SER A 113 -16.75 -5.99 11.55
CA SER A 113 -16.72 -5.56 12.97
C SER A 113 -15.40 -4.91 13.39
N ILE A 114 -14.78 -4.15 12.49
CA ILE A 114 -13.51 -3.45 12.74
C ILE A 114 -13.83 -2.12 13.47
N PRO A 115 -13.22 -1.85 14.64
CA PRO A 115 -13.38 -0.54 15.30
C PRO A 115 -12.69 0.55 14.49
N PHE A 116 -13.37 1.70 14.34
CA PHE A 116 -12.84 2.83 13.61
C PHE A 116 -13.30 4.18 14.22
N GLN A 117 -12.62 5.25 13.81
CA GLN A 117 -13.05 6.62 14.03
C GLN A 117 -13.12 7.31 12.67
N LEU A 118 -14.21 8.05 12.44
CA LEU A 118 -14.40 8.82 11.21
C LEU A 118 -14.11 10.30 11.46
N PHE A 119 -13.32 10.89 10.58
CA PHE A 119 -13.02 12.31 10.60
C PHE A 119 -13.44 12.96 9.28
N HIS A 120 -14.10 14.10 9.37
CA HIS A 120 -14.34 14.97 8.23
C HIS A 120 -13.24 16.01 8.12
N VAL A 121 -12.72 16.19 6.91
CA VAL A 121 -11.71 17.20 6.59
C VAL A 121 -12.32 18.17 5.57
N VAL A 122 -12.58 19.40 6.01
CA VAL A 122 -13.19 20.44 5.16
C VAL A 122 -12.38 21.72 5.33
N HIS A 123 -11.91 22.28 4.24
CA HIS A 123 -11.09 23.51 4.22
C HIS A 123 -9.93 23.51 5.23
N GLY A 124 -9.25 22.37 5.38
CA GLY A 124 -8.13 22.22 6.31
C GLY A 124 -8.52 22.06 7.79
N GLN A 125 -9.80 22.03 8.11
CA GLN A 125 -10.31 21.74 9.45
C GLN A 125 -10.69 20.27 9.56
N VAL A 126 -10.32 19.66 10.68
CA VAL A 126 -10.62 18.26 11.00
C VAL A 126 -11.65 18.21 12.12
N SER A 127 -12.74 17.51 11.91
CA SER A 127 -13.76 17.27 12.92
C SER A 127 -14.10 15.79 13.04
N LEU A 128 -14.35 15.33 14.26
CA LEU A 128 -14.82 13.96 14.49
C LEU A 128 -16.26 13.86 14.00
N ALA A 129 -16.54 12.88 13.15
CA ALA A 129 -17.89 12.56 12.70
C ALA A 129 -18.51 11.47 13.57
N ALA A 130 -19.81 11.50 13.73
CA ALA A 130 -20.54 10.34 14.24
C ALA A 130 -20.48 9.21 13.19
N PRO A 131 -20.25 7.96 13.61
CA PRO A 131 -20.25 6.81 12.72
C PRO A 131 -21.64 6.52 12.13
#